data_0d0e7d93c4a756b57f35e7549552facb
#
_entry.id   0d0e7d93c4a756b57f35e7549552facb
#
_cell.length_a   1.000
_cell.length_b   1.000
_cell.length_c   1.000
_cell.angle_alpha   90.00
_cell.angle_beta   90.00
_cell.angle_gamma   90.00
#
_symmetry.space_group_name_H-M   'P 1'
#
loop_
_entity.id
_entity.type
_entity.pdbx_description
1 polymer ?
#
loop_
_entity_poly.entity_id
_entity_poly.type
_entity_poly.pdbx_seq_one_letter_code
_entity_poly.pdbx_strand_id
1 'polypeptide(L)'
;MGFQMQTQQPCGKCQGKGIVFSEKCDHCNGRKVVKETKNIEIEIEKGMRNKQNIVFPRESEQYPGKVPGDLIVTLSQKRHNFFKKRHGDNLMADIELNLKEALLGYNKKITHLDKREFYVESKDVTQPFQERVITFSSKACKYCIFSSYDASIPLFCSSI
;
A
#
# COMPACT_ATOMS: atom_id res chain seq x y z
N MET A 1 -38.40 32.75 58.16
CA MET A 1 -38.31 32.39 56.76
C MET A 1 -37.41 31.16 56.68
N GLY A 2 -38.01 29.97 56.52
CA GLY A 2 -37.27 28.72 56.42
C GLY A 2 -36.92 28.42 55.00
N PHE A 3 -35.62 28.37 54.66
CA PHE A 3 -35.17 27.92 53.34
C PHE A 3 -35.20 26.39 53.32
N GLN A 4 -36.10 25.80 52.51
CA GLN A 4 -36.05 24.38 52.21
C GLN A 4 -34.97 24.13 51.14
N MET A 5 -33.87 23.55 51.55
CA MET A 5 -32.84 23.05 50.64
C MET A 5 -33.31 21.71 50.07
N GLN A 6 -33.74 21.67 48.82
CA GLN A 6 -33.94 20.42 48.09
C GLN A 6 -32.62 19.87 47.60
N THR A 7 -32.10 18.86 48.29
CA THR A 7 -30.91 18.15 47.88
C THR A 7 -31.33 17.03 46.95
N GLN A 8 -31.02 17.14 45.67
CA GLN A 8 -31.22 16.07 44.67
C GLN A 8 -30.13 15.01 44.84
N GLN A 9 -30.46 13.89 45.47
CA GLN A 9 -29.58 12.74 45.52
C GLN A 9 -29.74 11.85 44.31
N PRO A 10 -28.63 11.40 43.65
CA PRO A 10 -28.71 10.46 42.54
C PRO A 10 -29.33 9.14 43.00
N CYS A 11 -30.25 8.61 42.21
CA CYS A 11 -30.95 7.34 42.53
C CYS A 11 -29.94 6.20 42.69
N GLY A 12 -29.93 5.49 43.83
CA GLY A 12 -28.98 4.40 44.10
C GLY A 12 -29.09 3.20 43.12
N LYS A 13 -30.24 3.01 42.45
CA LYS A 13 -30.45 1.93 41.46
C LYS A 13 -29.96 2.27 40.05
N CYS A 14 -30.16 3.49 39.59
CA CYS A 14 -29.82 3.87 38.20
C CYS A 14 -28.64 4.83 38.10
N GLN A 15 -28.14 5.35 39.23
CA GLN A 15 -27.04 6.32 39.32
C GLN A 15 -27.21 7.51 38.32
N GLY A 16 -28.44 8.00 38.21
CA GLY A 16 -28.78 9.10 37.31
C GLY A 16 -29.05 8.74 35.84
N LYS A 17 -28.93 7.47 35.46
CA LYS A 17 -29.13 7.01 34.07
C LYS A 17 -30.59 6.85 33.65
N GLY A 18 -31.56 6.89 34.57
CA GLY A 18 -32.98 6.79 34.30
C GLY A 18 -33.50 5.41 33.89
N ILE A 19 -32.63 4.44 33.63
CA ILE A 19 -32.94 3.09 33.15
C ILE A 19 -32.31 2.07 34.09
N VAL A 20 -33.12 1.09 34.52
CA VAL A 20 -32.67 -0.05 35.34
C VAL A 20 -32.99 -1.33 34.56
N PHE A 21 -32.00 -2.17 34.37
CA PHE A 21 -32.17 -3.49 33.74
C PHE A 21 -32.47 -4.53 34.83
N SER A 22 -33.51 -5.32 34.64
CA SER A 22 -33.86 -6.41 35.59
C SER A 22 -32.95 -7.62 35.40
N GLU A 23 -32.49 -7.87 34.18
CA GLU A 23 -31.64 -9.01 33.86
C GLU A 23 -30.38 -8.57 33.09
N LYS A 24 -29.27 -9.24 33.32
CA LYS A 24 -28.04 -9.02 32.55
C LYS A 24 -28.03 -9.92 31.35
N CYS A 25 -27.70 -9.36 30.18
CA CYS A 25 -27.53 -10.12 28.95
C CYS A 25 -26.33 -11.07 29.08
N ASP A 26 -26.52 -12.38 28.84
CA ASP A 26 -25.51 -13.42 28.94
C ASP A 26 -24.37 -13.24 27.92
N HIS A 27 -24.67 -12.68 26.74
CA HIS A 27 -23.69 -12.43 25.68
C HIS A 27 -22.74 -11.28 25.97
N CYS A 28 -23.22 -10.16 26.47
CA CYS A 28 -22.41 -8.95 26.67
C CYS A 28 -22.17 -8.59 28.14
N ASN A 29 -22.75 -9.33 29.10
CA ASN A 29 -22.67 -9.07 30.53
C ASN A 29 -22.97 -7.59 30.91
N GLY A 30 -23.89 -6.95 30.19
CA GLY A 30 -24.26 -5.55 30.39
C GLY A 30 -23.34 -4.53 29.70
N ARG A 31 -22.31 -4.95 28.96
CA ARG A 31 -21.39 -4.05 28.22
C ARG A 31 -22.00 -3.45 26.95
N LYS A 32 -23.11 -3.98 26.44
CA LYS A 32 -23.81 -3.59 25.20
C LYS A 32 -23.01 -3.80 23.91
N VAL A 33 -21.80 -4.34 24.00
CA VAL A 33 -20.92 -4.65 22.87
C VAL A 33 -20.29 -6.01 23.08
N VAL A 34 -20.07 -6.74 22.00
CA VAL A 34 -19.38 -8.03 21.93
C VAL A 34 -18.25 -7.89 20.94
N LYS A 35 -17.11 -8.50 21.21
CA LYS A 35 -15.99 -8.56 20.27
C LYS A 35 -16.28 -9.63 19.23
N GLU A 36 -16.36 -9.25 17.99
CA GLU A 36 -16.52 -10.13 16.83
C GLU A 36 -15.37 -9.90 15.85
N THR A 37 -14.95 -10.97 15.17
CA THR A 37 -13.94 -10.88 14.13
C THR A 37 -14.64 -10.92 12.78
N LYS A 38 -14.49 -9.87 11.96
CA LYS A 38 -15.02 -9.78 10.61
C LYS A 38 -13.89 -9.87 9.61
N ASN A 39 -13.99 -10.77 8.64
CA ASN A 39 -13.06 -10.86 7.52
C ASN A 39 -13.52 -9.91 6.41
N ILE A 40 -12.62 -9.04 5.97
CA ILE A 40 -12.87 -8.10 4.88
C ILE A 40 -11.98 -8.51 3.70
N GLU A 41 -12.59 -8.84 2.57
CA GLU A 41 -11.87 -9.13 1.34
C GLU A 41 -11.52 -7.84 0.62
N ILE A 42 -10.26 -7.71 0.23
CA ILE A 42 -9.75 -6.53 -0.47
C ILE A 42 -9.25 -6.97 -1.83
N GLU A 43 -9.90 -6.50 -2.89
CA GLU A 43 -9.41 -6.68 -4.25
C GLU A 43 -8.30 -5.67 -4.55
N ILE A 44 -7.10 -6.20 -4.83
CA ILE A 44 -5.96 -5.39 -5.24
C ILE A 44 -5.82 -5.47 -6.75
N GLU A 45 -6.18 -4.39 -7.42
CA GLU A 45 -6.04 -4.28 -8.87
C GLU A 45 -4.58 -4.03 -9.29
N LYS A 46 -4.25 -4.53 -10.49
CA LYS A 46 -2.95 -4.24 -11.12
C LYS A 46 -2.83 -2.74 -11.40
N GLY A 47 -1.72 -2.16 -10.97
CA GLY A 47 -1.47 -0.73 -11.20
C GLY A 47 -1.81 0.17 -10.02
N MET A 48 -2.32 -0.34 -8.91
CA MET A 48 -2.55 0.45 -7.70
C MET A 48 -1.24 1.10 -7.22
N ARG A 49 -1.36 2.32 -6.70
CA ARG A 49 -0.21 3.15 -6.28
C ARG A 49 0.18 2.87 -4.84
N ASN A 50 1.44 3.13 -4.54
CA ASN A 50 1.90 3.15 -3.15
C ASN A 50 1.18 4.26 -2.37
N LYS A 51 0.80 3.96 -1.13
CA LYS A 51 -0.01 4.82 -0.24
C LYS A 51 -1.42 5.14 -0.79
N GLN A 52 -1.93 4.33 -1.70
CA GLN A 52 -3.33 4.42 -2.11
C GLN A 52 -4.23 3.94 -0.98
N ASN A 53 -5.29 4.70 -0.69
CA ASN A 53 -6.26 4.37 0.33
C ASN A 53 -7.48 3.71 -0.30
N ILE A 54 -7.93 2.63 0.32
CA ILE A 54 -9.20 1.96 0.03
C ILE A 54 -10.10 2.21 1.25
N VAL A 55 -11.25 2.82 1.03
CA VAL A 55 -12.17 3.21 2.10
C VAL A 55 -13.35 2.24 2.12
N PHE A 56 -13.58 1.62 3.26
CA PHE A 56 -14.77 0.81 3.54
C PHE A 56 -15.69 1.60 4.46
N PRO A 57 -16.83 2.09 3.95
CA PRO A 57 -17.74 2.93 4.73
C PRO A 57 -18.40 2.13 5.86
N ARG A 58 -18.44 2.70 7.06
CA ARG A 58 -19.11 2.14 8.24
C ARG A 58 -18.60 0.78 8.73
N GLU A 59 -17.36 0.43 8.39
CA GLU A 59 -16.74 -0.85 8.78
C GLU A 59 -15.77 -0.73 9.98
N SER A 60 -15.73 0.43 10.62
CA SER A 60 -14.94 0.65 11.84
C SER A 60 -15.68 0.14 13.09
N GLU A 61 -15.07 0.30 14.25
CA GLU A 61 -15.63 -0.11 15.54
C GLU A 61 -17.03 0.46 15.76
N GLN A 62 -17.95 -0.41 16.20
CA GLN A 62 -19.35 -0.05 16.46
C GLN A 62 -19.57 0.18 17.94
N TYR A 63 -20.11 1.35 18.29
CA TYR A 63 -20.50 1.70 19.64
C TYR A 63 -22.00 1.94 19.72
N PRO A 64 -22.66 1.57 20.84
CA PRO A 64 -24.09 1.81 21.04
C PRO A 64 -24.41 3.30 20.93
N GLY A 65 -25.37 3.66 20.08
CA GLY A 65 -25.84 5.04 19.90
C GLY A 65 -24.91 5.95 19.08
N LYS A 66 -23.87 5.40 18.44
CA LYS A 66 -23.00 6.14 17.53
C LYS A 66 -23.00 5.49 16.15
N VAL A 67 -22.91 6.31 15.11
CA VAL A 67 -22.70 5.81 13.76
C VAL A 67 -21.27 5.30 13.63
N PRO A 68 -21.05 4.09 13.08
CA PRO A 68 -19.68 3.57 12.85
C PRO A 68 -18.92 4.47 11.89
N GLY A 69 -17.63 4.60 12.13
CA GLY A 69 -16.70 5.30 11.24
C GLY A 69 -16.31 4.46 10.03
N ASP A 70 -15.55 5.05 9.13
CA ASP A 70 -15.01 4.37 7.96
C ASP A 70 -13.69 3.66 8.29
N LEU A 71 -13.47 2.51 7.68
CA LEU A 71 -12.20 1.80 7.74
C LEU A 71 -11.36 2.18 6.52
N ILE A 72 -10.18 2.75 6.75
CA ILE A 72 -9.26 3.15 5.70
C ILE A 72 -8.09 2.19 5.68
N VAL A 73 -7.92 1.46 4.56
CA VAL A 73 -6.79 0.58 4.33
C VAL A 73 -5.81 1.25 3.39
N THR A 74 -4.59 1.47 3.87
CA THR A 74 -3.52 2.10 3.09
C THR A 74 -2.58 1.03 2.53
N LEU A 75 -2.43 1.01 1.20
CA LEU A 75 -1.55 0.07 0.52
C LEU A 75 -0.09 0.48 0.68
N SER A 76 0.77 -0.46 1.03
CA SER A 76 2.22 -0.27 1.10
C SER A 76 2.92 -1.18 0.09
N GLN A 77 3.63 -0.57 -0.86
CA GLN A 77 4.35 -1.31 -1.89
C GLN A 77 5.68 -1.84 -1.35
N LYS A 78 5.91 -3.15 -1.48
CA LYS A 78 7.21 -3.77 -1.19
C LYS A 78 8.23 -3.41 -2.28
N ARG A 79 9.50 -3.31 -1.90
CA ARG A 79 10.61 -3.16 -2.85
C ARG A 79 10.76 -4.45 -3.65
N HIS A 80 10.99 -4.31 -4.95
CA HIS A 80 11.31 -5.43 -5.84
C HIS A 80 12.81 -5.42 -6.13
N ASN A 81 13.43 -6.61 -6.27
CA ASN A 81 14.86 -6.72 -6.48
C ASN A 81 15.33 -6.13 -7.82
N PHE A 82 14.57 -6.36 -8.87
CA PHE A 82 14.89 -5.92 -10.22
C PHE A 82 14.31 -4.54 -10.55
N PHE A 83 13.00 -4.34 -10.31
CA PHE A 83 12.35 -3.05 -10.57
C PHE A 83 12.53 -2.12 -9.38
N LYS A 84 13.51 -1.22 -9.45
CA LYS A 84 13.92 -0.37 -8.32
C LYS A 84 13.00 0.81 -8.08
N LYS A 85 12.48 1.41 -9.15
CA LYS A 85 11.65 2.59 -9.09
C LYS A 85 10.37 2.41 -9.90
N ARG A 86 9.31 3.04 -9.43
CA ARG A 86 8.06 3.19 -10.16
C ARG A 86 7.71 4.67 -10.21
N HIS A 87 7.47 5.19 -11.40
CA HIS A 87 7.01 6.56 -11.59
C HIS A 87 5.64 6.54 -12.29
N GLY A 88 4.57 6.73 -11.52
CA GLY A 88 3.21 6.54 -12.01
C GLY A 88 2.96 5.10 -12.45
N ASP A 89 2.72 4.90 -13.74
CA ASP A 89 2.49 3.59 -14.36
C ASP A 89 3.76 3.01 -15.01
N ASN A 90 4.90 3.70 -14.87
CA ASN A 90 6.15 3.27 -15.47
C ASN A 90 7.01 2.55 -14.44
N LEU A 91 7.66 1.47 -14.85
CA LEU A 91 8.63 0.74 -14.06
C LEU A 91 10.05 1.08 -14.56
N MET A 92 10.96 1.27 -13.64
CA MET A 92 12.38 1.51 -13.93
C MET A 92 13.21 0.36 -13.39
N ALA A 93 14.10 -0.15 -14.22
CA ALA A 93 15.03 -1.21 -13.86
C ALA A 93 16.41 -0.92 -14.45
N ASP A 94 17.45 -1.34 -13.74
CA ASP A 94 18.81 -1.21 -14.22
C ASP A 94 19.26 -2.55 -14.80
N ILE A 95 19.91 -2.50 -15.95
CA ILE A 95 20.50 -3.67 -16.62
C ILE A 95 22.00 -3.51 -16.59
N GLU A 96 22.69 -4.49 -16.03
CA GLU A 96 24.14 -4.58 -16.04
C GLU A 96 24.58 -5.21 -17.36
N LEU A 97 25.42 -4.50 -18.11
CA LEU A 97 26.01 -4.95 -19.37
C LEU A 97 27.52 -5.08 -19.21
N ASN A 98 28.08 -6.13 -19.81
CA ASN A 98 29.52 -6.22 -19.97
C ASN A 98 29.97 -5.30 -21.12
N LEU A 99 31.26 -4.86 -21.12
CA LEU A 99 31.82 -4.01 -22.16
C LEU A 99 31.61 -4.62 -23.58
N LYS A 100 31.81 -5.93 -23.70
CA LYS A 100 31.55 -6.65 -24.94
C LYS A 100 30.10 -6.52 -25.42
N GLU A 101 29.13 -6.68 -24.51
CA GLU A 101 27.69 -6.53 -24.80
C GLU A 101 27.34 -5.09 -25.14
N ALA A 102 27.95 -4.12 -24.47
CA ALA A 102 27.72 -2.71 -24.74
C ALA A 102 28.22 -2.27 -26.13
N LEU A 103 29.34 -2.87 -26.62
CA LEU A 103 29.92 -2.53 -27.93
C LEU A 103 29.34 -3.33 -29.10
N LEU A 104 29.08 -4.62 -28.90
CA LEU A 104 28.61 -5.52 -29.97
C LEU A 104 27.09 -5.71 -30.00
N GLY A 105 26.42 -5.14 -29.04
CA GLY A 105 24.98 -5.35 -28.85
C GLY A 105 24.67 -6.48 -27.88
N TYR A 106 23.48 -6.45 -27.34
CA TYR A 106 23.00 -7.41 -26.34
C TYR A 106 21.58 -7.86 -26.60
N ASN A 107 21.26 -9.03 -26.07
CA ASN A 107 19.92 -9.57 -26.01
C ASN A 107 19.73 -10.21 -24.64
N LYS A 108 19.00 -9.53 -23.76
CA LYS A 108 18.76 -10.00 -22.38
C LYS A 108 17.30 -10.32 -22.17
N LYS A 109 17.05 -11.50 -21.64
CA LYS A 109 15.73 -11.97 -21.26
C LYS A 109 15.37 -11.41 -19.89
N ILE A 110 14.22 -10.77 -19.76
CA ILE A 110 13.72 -10.17 -18.54
C ILE A 110 12.33 -10.71 -18.24
N THR A 111 12.08 -11.01 -16.98
CA THR A 111 10.77 -11.43 -16.51
C THR A 111 10.03 -10.26 -15.89
N HIS A 112 8.88 -9.92 -16.42
CA HIS A 112 7.99 -8.88 -15.90
C HIS A 112 7.28 -9.33 -14.60
N LEU A 113 6.68 -8.40 -13.87
CA LEU A 113 5.90 -8.67 -12.65
C LEU A 113 4.72 -9.64 -12.89
N ASP A 114 4.16 -9.64 -14.10
CA ASP A 114 3.11 -10.58 -14.54
C ASP A 114 3.65 -11.97 -14.94
N LYS A 115 4.92 -12.27 -14.67
CA LYS A 115 5.62 -13.50 -15.09
C LYS A 115 5.76 -13.67 -16.61
N ARG A 116 5.44 -12.64 -17.41
CA ARG A 116 5.73 -12.64 -18.84
C ARG A 116 7.22 -12.39 -19.06
N GLU A 117 7.77 -13.11 -20.01
CA GLU A 117 9.15 -12.99 -20.43
C GLU A 117 9.23 -12.13 -21.68
N PHE A 118 10.17 -11.23 -21.73
CA PHE A 118 10.45 -10.41 -22.90
C PHE A 118 11.96 -10.21 -23.06
N TYR A 119 12.36 -9.90 -24.28
CA TYR A 119 13.75 -9.68 -24.60
C TYR A 119 14.00 -8.19 -24.81
N VAL A 120 15.06 -7.71 -24.19
CA VAL A 120 15.59 -6.37 -24.40
C VAL A 120 16.83 -6.52 -25.27
N GLU A 121 16.72 -6.07 -26.51
CA GLU A 121 17.82 -6.17 -27.48
C GLU A 121 18.30 -4.79 -27.93
N SER A 122 19.57 -4.70 -28.22
CA SER A 122 20.19 -3.60 -28.90
C SER A 122 21.29 -4.14 -29.82
N LYS A 123 21.32 -3.66 -31.06
CA LYS A 123 22.38 -3.92 -32.02
C LYS A 123 23.40 -2.80 -32.08
N ASP A 124 23.06 -1.64 -31.51
CA ASP A 124 23.91 -0.47 -31.51
C ASP A 124 24.76 -0.40 -30.25
N VAL A 125 25.87 0.35 -30.37
CA VAL A 125 26.71 0.67 -29.20
C VAL A 125 25.88 1.37 -28.14
N THR A 126 25.91 0.85 -26.94
CA THR A 126 25.16 1.38 -25.80
C THR A 126 26.09 2.16 -24.89
N GLN A 127 25.76 3.42 -24.64
CA GLN A 127 26.52 4.26 -23.71
C GLN A 127 26.14 3.97 -22.24
N PRO A 128 27.05 4.19 -21.30
CA PRO A 128 26.71 4.12 -19.88
C PRO A 128 25.55 5.07 -19.54
N PHE A 129 24.65 4.62 -18.67
CA PHE A 129 23.44 5.36 -18.26
C PHE A 129 22.45 5.68 -19.38
N GLN A 130 22.57 5.05 -20.52
CA GLN A 130 21.59 5.21 -21.59
C GLN A 130 20.27 4.61 -21.17
N GLU A 131 19.19 5.38 -21.28
CA GLU A 131 17.84 4.93 -20.99
C GLU A 131 17.18 4.38 -22.26
N ARG A 132 16.48 3.25 -22.12
CA ARG A 132 15.65 2.67 -23.17
C ARG A 132 14.25 2.45 -22.65
N VAL A 133 13.28 2.84 -23.43
CA VAL A 133 11.86 2.73 -23.10
C VAL A 133 11.23 1.62 -23.91
N ILE A 134 10.65 0.66 -23.21
CA ILE A 134 9.87 -0.42 -23.83
C ILE A 134 8.40 -0.20 -23.49
N THR A 135 7.56 -0.14 -24.52
CA THR A 135 6.12 0.07 -24.37
C THR A 135 5.39 -1.26 -24.24
N PHE A 136 4.51 -1.35 -23.27
CA PHE A 136 3.64 -2.51 -23.08
C PHE A 136 2.17 -2.11 -23.16
N SER A 137 1.39 -2.92 -23.83
CA SER A 137 -0.06 -2.72 -23.98
C SER A 137 -0.87 -3.17 -22.75
N SER A 138 -0.30 -3.14 -21.53
CA SER A 138 -0.99 -3.64 -20.34
C SER A 138 -1.36 -2.52 -19.38
N LYS A 139 -2.49 -2.67 -18.67
CA LYS A 139 -2.96 -1.71 -17.64
C LYS A 139 -1.98 -1.57 -16.46
N ALA A 140 -1.12 -2.55 -16.22
CA ALA A 140 -0.23 -2.59 -15.07
C ALA A 140 1.06 -1.77 -15.25
N CYS A 141 1.56 -1.68 -16.47
CA CYS A 141 2.77 -0.96 -16.81
C CYS A 141 2.70 -0.53 -18.27
N LYS A 142 2.76 0.77 -18.52
CA LYS A 142 2.77 1.32 -19.88
C LYS A 142 4.16 1.33 -20.47
N TYR A 143 5.15 1.64 -19.63
CA TYR A 143 6.54 1.78 -20.07
C TYR A 143 7.47 1.14 -19.05
N CYS A 144 8.46 0.39 -19.53
CA CYS A 144 9.62 0.01 -18.73
C CYS A 144 10.82 0.80 -19.23
N ILE A 145 11.46 1.52 -18.34
CA ILE A 145 12.67 2.31 -18.61
C ILE A 145 13.85 1.53 -18.06
N PHE A 146 14.79 1.23 -18.91
CA PHE A 146 16.03 0.53 -18.55
C PHE A 146 17.20 1.48 -18.65
N SER A 147 17.99 1.54 -17.58
CA SER A 147 19.26 2.25 -17.56
C SER A 147 20.38 1.22 -17.59
N SER A 148 21.35 1.40 -18.47
CA SER A 148 22.53 0.54 -18.56
C SER A 148 23.59 1.01 -17.60
N TYR A 149 24.01 0.14 -16.69
CA TYR A 149 25.17 0.34 -15.86
C TYR A 149 26.32 -0.52 -16.37
N ASP A 150 27.48 0.08 -16.58
CA ASP A 150 28.71 -0.65 -16.81
C ASP A 150 29.39 -0.87 -15.43
N ALA A 151 29.25 -2.08 -14.91
CA ALA A 151 29.83 -2.45 -13.59
C ALA A 151 31.35 -2.64 -13.63
N SER A 152 31.97 -2.53 -14.81
CA SER A 152 33.36 -2.92 -15.02
C SER A 152 34.34 -1.76 -15.16
N ILE A 153 33.94 -0.52 -15.09
CA ILE A 153 34.85 0.62 -15.15
C ILE A 153 34.90 1.31 -13.77
N PRO A 154 35.94 1.13 -12.98
CA PRO A 154 36.17 2.02 -11.86
C PRO A 154 36.40 3.41 -12.42
N LEU A 155 35.49 4.34 -12.14
CA LEU A 155 35.65 5.77 -12.40
C LEU A 155 36.89 6.26 -11.62
N PHE A 156 38.07 6.19 -12.25
CA PHE A 156 39.20 7.04 -11.89
C PHE A 156 38.84 8.45 -12.37
N CYS A 157 38.21 9.21 -11.51
CA CYS A 157 38.12 10.64 -11.64
C CYS A 157 39.53 11.19 -11.36
N SER A 158 40.36 11.30 -12.36
CA SER A 158 41.57 12.11 -12.26
C SER A 158 41.17 13.55 -12.51
N SER A 159 41.06 14.30 -11.42
CA SER A 159 41.06 15.76 -11.41
C SER A 159 42.32 16.28 -12.10
N ILE A 160 42.12 17.12 -13.12
CA ILE A 160 43.01 18.20 -13.50
C ILE A 160 42.24 19.50 -13.37
#